data_7d8fc0ed9029bfed311c9e2eed7ff44c
#
_entry.id   7d8fc0ed9029bfed311c9e2eed7ff44c
#
_cell.length_a   1.000
_cell.length_b   1.000
_cell.length_c   1.000
_cell.angle_alpha   90.00
_cell.angle_beta   90.00
_cell.angle_gamma   90.00
#
_symmetry.space_group_name_H-M   'P 1'
#
loop_
_entity.id
_entity.type
_entity.pdbx_description
1 polymer ?
#
loop_
_entity_poly.entity_id
_entity_poly.type
_entity_poly.pdbx_seq_one_letter_code
_entity_poly.pdbx_strand_id
1 'polypeptide(L)'
;MTMCCGLWMGCSNDEVYSIVPHFSKIECQPNPVTPGDSITLTARQDQLGKLINATSYDWSFTYSYFYDGAATKDTTVYMPTVKTNYDGISNADPVIGFWVPANIAGNLTVTINAFYSLSAQTSSGQLYGQANRTNQITVNLQ
;
A
#
# COMPACT_ATOMS: atom_id res chain seq x y z
N MET A 1 6.19 41.97 20.09
CA MET A 1 6.47 41.50 19.84
C MET A 1 6.43 40.87 19.71
N THR A 2 6.27 40.79 19.85
CA THR A 2 6.39 40.24 19.63
C THR A 2 6.28 39.39 19.60
N MET A 3 6.11 39.15 19.78
CA MET A 3 6.16 38.41 19.64
C MET A 3 6.03 37.57 19.54
N CYS A 4 5.82 37.33 19.65
CA CYS A 4 5.79 36.51 19.46
C CYS A 4 5.79 35.85 19.50
N CYS A 5 5.67 35.90 19.70
CA CYS A 5 5.81 35.35 19.61
C CYS A 5 5.85 34.90 19.64
N GLY A 6 5.75 35.05 20.00
CA GLY A 6 6.04 34.75 19.90
C GLY A 6 5.85 34.34 20.04
N LEU A 7 5.79 34.56 20.23
CA LEU A 7 5.83 34.22 20.21
C LEU A 7 5.49 33.75 20.14
N TRP A 8 5.28 34.04 20.31
CA TRP A 8 5.19 33.64 20.10
C TRP A 8 4.93 32.94 19.99
N MET A 9 4.81 33.02 20.10
CA MET A 9 4.68 32.37 19.85
C MET A 9 4.65 31.65 19.69
N GLY A 10 4.59 31.55 19.74
CA GLY A 10 4.62 30.81 19.45
C GLY A 10 4.45 30.16 19.46
N CYS A 11 4.17 30.21 19.48
CA CYS A 11 4.10 29.58 19.39
C CYS A 11 3.93 28.77 19.26
N SER A 12 4.06 29.10 19.26
CA SER A 12 3.90 28.24 19.05
C SER A 12 3.28 27.28 19.19
N ASN A 13 3.19 27.06 18.72
CA ASN A 13 2.21 26.03 18.52
C ASN A 13 2.73 24.92 17.64
N ASP A 14 3.48 24.06 18.24
CA ASP A 14 4.21 23.02 17.53
C ASP A 14 3.33 21.79 17.32
N GLU A 15 2.24 21.94 16.56
CA GLU A 15 1.39 20.82 16.19
C GLU A 15 2.03 20.09 15.01
N VAL A 16 2.22 18.77 15.17
CA VAL A 16 2.79 17.91 14.15
C VAL A 16 1.81 16.79 13.83
N TYR A 17 1.42 16.70 12.58
CA TYR A 17 0.48 15.72 12.10
C TYR A 17 1.19 14.67 11.28
N SER A 18 0.61 13.47 11.25
CA SER A 18 1.10 12.39 10.43
C SER A 18 0.92 12.69 8.95
N ILE A 19 1.83 12.14 8.16
CA ILE A 19 1.72 12.12 6.71
C ILE A 19 1.50 10.67 6.30
N VAL A 20 0.41 10.44 5.55
CA VAL A 20 0.07 9.11 5.07
C VAL A 20 0.81 8.88 3.74
N PRO A 21 1.50 7.75 3.59
CA PRO A 21 2.14 7.43 2.32
C PRO A 21 1.15 7.40 1.17
N HIS A 22 1.61 7.74 -0.01
CA HIS A 22 0.81 7.74 -1.21
C HIS A 22 1.46 6.84 -2.26
N PHE A 23 0.66 5.95 -2.85
CA PHE A 23 1.11 5.08 -3.94
C PHE A 23 0.94 5.80 -5.27
N SER A 24 1.99 5.80 -6.08
CA SER A 24 1.93 6.32 -7.44
C SER A 24 1.52 5.26 -8.44
N LYS A 25 2.04 4.02 -8.28
CA LYS A 25 1.77 2.91 -9.20
C LYS A 25 2.17 1.58 -8.57
N ILE A 26 1.74 0.50 -9.22
CA ILE A 26 2.26 -0.84 -8.94
C ILE A 26 3.06 -1.29 -10.16
N GLU A 27 4.30 -1.71 -9.93
CA GLU A 27 5.17 -2.27 -10.97
C GLU A 27 5.13 -3.79 -10.90
N CYS A 28 5.18 -4.44 -12.06
CA CYS A 28 5.18 -5.89 -12.18
C CYS A 28 6.41 -6.35 -12.96
N GLN A 29 7.11 -7.36 -12.44
CA GLN A 29 8.24 -7.98 -13.11
C GLN A 29 8.07 -9.51 -13.08
N PRO A 30 8.32 -10.24 -14.19
CA PRO A 30 8.71 -9.72 -15.50
C PRO A 30 7.57 -9.00 -16.20
N ASN A 31 7.88 -8.29 -17.24
CA ASN A 31 6.91 -7.62 -18.09
C ASN A 31 7.37 -7.78 -19.55
N PRO A 32 6.62 -8.45 -20.45
CA PRO A 32 5.26 -9.00 -20.22
C PRO A 32 5.23 -10.24 -19.32
N VAL A 33 4.04 -10.55 -18.82
CA VAL A 33 3.79 -11.71 -17.97
C VAL A 33 3.20 -12.85 -18.79
N THR A 34 3.70 -14.05 -18.59
CA THR A 34 3.19 -15.27 -19.24
C THR A 34 2.52 -16.15 -18.18
N PRO A 35 1.38 -16.81 -18.52
CA PRO A 35 0.79 -17.79 -17.60
C PRO A 35 1.83 -18.82 -17.14
N GLY A 36 1.87 -19.07 -15.83
CA GLY A 36 2.86 -19.94 -15.21
C GLY A 36 4.08 -19.21 -14.65
N ASP A 37 4.24 -17.93 -14.93
CA ASP A 37 5.35 -17.14 -14.41
C ASP A 37 5.20 -16.87 -12.91
N SER A 38 6.34 -16.77 -12.23
CA SER A 38 6.41 -16.13 -10.92
C SER A 38 6.69 -14.64 -11.13
N ILE A 39 5.83 -13.80 -10.59
CA ILE A 39 5.94 -12.35 -10.74
C ILE A 39 6.25 -11.69 -9.40
N THR A 40 6.88 -10.54 -9.48
CA THR A 40 7.13 -9.67 -8.33
C THR A 40 6.41 -8.35 -8.57
N LEU A 41 5.65 -7.91 -7.57
CA LEU A 41 4.91 -6.65 -7.61
C LEU A 41 5.47 -5.72 -6.57
N THR A 42 5.71 -4.48 -6.97
CA THR A 42 6.20 -3.43 -6.08
C THR A 42 5.24 -2.25 -6.15
N ALA A 43 4.67 -1.88 -5.02
CA ALA A 43 3.84 -0.69 -4.94
C ALA A 43 4.73 0.52 -4.66
N ARG A 44 4.93 1.35 -5.68
CA ARG A 44 5.80 2.53 -5.58
C ARG A 44 5.10 3.65 -4.84
N GLN A 45 5.79 4.19 -3.85
CA GLN A 45 5.33 5.33 -3.08
C GLN A 45 6.02 6.60 -3.58
N ASP A 46 5.25 7.63 -3.91
CA ASP A 46 5.76 8.94 -4.28
C ASP A 46 5.72 9.92 -3.10
N GLN A 47 5.14 9.49 -1.98
CA GLN A 47 5.16 10.22 -0.72
C GLN A 47 5.37 9.23 0.42
N LEU A 48 6.44 9.47 1.18
CA LEU A 48 6.77 8.66 2.35
C LEU A 48 5.95 9.10 3.55
N GLY A 49 5.73 8.17 4.46
CA GLY A 49 4.98 8.45 5.67
C GLY A 49 5.77 9.22 6.71
N LYS A 50 5.04 9.84 7.62
CA LYS A 50 5.60 10.52 8.80
C LYS A 50 4.66 10.30 9.97
N LEU A 51 5.20 10.03 11.14
CA LEU A 51 4.46 9.72 12.36
C LEU A 51 3.49 8.55 12.17
N ILE A 52 3.96 7.54 11.47
CA ILE A 52 3.26 6.28 11.30
C ILE A 52 3.74 5.32 12.40
N ASN A 53 2.82 4.77 13.18
CA ASN A 53 3.18 3.83 14.24
C ASN A 53 3.28 2.40 13.74
N ALA A 54 2.37 2.02 12.86
CA ALA A 54 2.35 0.69 12.28
C ALA A 54 1.65 0.72 10.93
N THR A 55 2.04 -0.20 10.06
CA THR A 55 1.44 -0.38 8.74
C THR A 55 1.12 -1.85 8.53
N SER A 56 -0.03 -2.11 7.90
CA SER A 56 -0.40 -3.43 7.41
C SER A 56 -0.69 -3.33 5.92
N TYR A 57 -0.18 -4.29 5.15
CA TYR A 57 -0.46 -4.40 3.72
C TYR A 57 -1.21 -5.68 3.45
N ASP A 58 -2.36 -5.57 2.76
CA ASP A 58 -3.13 -6.69 2.27
C ASP A 58 -3.09 -6.68 0.75
N TRP A 59 -2.52 -7.73 0.17
CA TRP A 59 -2.48 -7.93 -1.26
C TRP A 59 -3.54 -8.94 -1.66
N SER A 60 -4.21 -8.68 -2.78
CA SER A 60 -5.14 -9.64 -3.37
C SER A 60 -4.99 -9.69 -4.89
N PHE A 61 -5.28 -10.86 -5.43
CA PHE A 61 -5.14 -11.17 -6.86
C PHE A 61 -6.45 -11.73 -7.35
N THR A 62 -7.10 -11.04 -8.28
CA THR A 62 -8.38 -11.43 -8.85
C THR A 62 -8.19 -11.82 -10.31
N TYR A 63 -8.66 -13.00 -10.66
CA TYR A 63 -8.55 -13.50 -12.03
C TYR A 63 -9.60 -14.58 -12.29
N SER A 64 -9.79 -14.88 -13.58
CA SER A 64 -10.55 -16.05 -14.01
C SER A 64 -9.59 -17.16 -14.40
N TYR A 65 -10.02 -18.40 -14.29
CA TYR A 65 -9.22 -19.55 -14.69
C TYR A 65 -10.07 -20.61 -15.37
N PHE A 66 -9.46 -21.37 -16.28
CA PHE A 66 -10.10 -22.50 -16.93
C PHE A 66 -10.12 -23.70 -15.99
N TYR A 67 -11.30 -24.29 -15.82
CA TYR A 67 -11.44 -25.46 -14.94
C TYR A 67 -11.96 -26.68 -15.69
N ASP A 68 -12.61 -26.50 -16.85
CA ASP A 68 -13.15 -27.57 -17.68
C ASP A 68 -13.23 -27.11 -19.14
N GLY A 69 -12.21 -27.45 -19.94
CA GLY A 69 -12.11 -26.99 -21.30
C GLY A 69 -12.12 -25.46 -21.41
N ALA A 70 -13.15 -24.91 -22.04
CA ALA A 70 -13.30 -23.47 -22.19
C ALA A 70 -14.10 -22.80 -21.07
N ALA A 71 -14.63 -23.60 -20.12
CA ALA A 71 -15.38 -23.03 -19.00
C ALA A 71 -14.44 -22.38 -17.99
N THR A 72 -14.83 -21.20 -17.47
CA THR A 72 -14.02 -20.42 -16.55
C THR A 72 -14.76 -20.15 -15.24
N LYS A 73 -13.97 -19.90 -14.21
CA LYS A 73 -14.44 -19.42 -12.90
C LYS A 73 -13.59 -18.24 -12.47
N ASP A 74 -14.24 -17.34 -11.74
CA ASP A 74 -13.54 -16.19 -11.11
C ASP A 74 -13.09 -16.58 -9.72
N THR A 75 -11.95 -16.03 -9.32
CA THR A 75 -11.42 -16.21 -7.98
C THR A 75 -10.66 -14.99 -7.53
N THR A 76 -10.57 -14.81 -6.22
CA THR A 76 -9.68 -13.84 -5.58
C THR A 76 -8.82 -14.56 -4.57
N VAL A 77 -7.51 -14.42 -4.71
CA VAL A 77 -6.53 -14.97 -3.76
C VAL A 77 -6.09 -13.84 -2.84
N TYR A 78 -6.25 -14.04 -1.54
CA TYR A 78 -5.81 -13.10 -0.52
C TYR A 78 -4.49 -13.60 0.06
N MET A 79 -3.48 -12.76 0.00
CA MET A 79 -2.19 -13.09 0.59
C MET A 79 -2.21 -12.80 2.10
N PRO A 80 -1.35 -13.46 2.88
CA PRO A 80 -1.25 -13.15 4.30
C PRO A 80 -0.91 -11.68 4.50
N THR A 81 -1.52 -11.05 5.50
CA THR A 81 -1.27 -9.65 5.84
C THR A 81 0.20 -9.46 6.25
N VAL A 82 0.86 -8.50 5.63
CA VAL A 82 2.22 -8.11 5.99
C VAL A 82 2.13 -6.92 6.96
N LYS A 83 2.71 -7.06 8.15
CA LYS A 83 2.72 -6.01 9.17
C LYS A 83 4.13 -5.49 9.35
N THR A 84 4.26 -4.19 9.43
CA THR A 84 5.54 -3.54 9.69
C THR A 84 5.38 -2.47 10.75
N ASN A 85 6.42 -2.26 11.53
CA ASN A 85 6.50 -1.13 12.44
C ASN A 85 7.32 -0.04 11.77
N TYR A 86 6.92 1.18 12.05
CA TYR A 86 7.60 2.35 11.52
C TYR A 86 8.51 2.95 12.57
N ASP A 87 9.58 3.55 12.11
CA ASP A 87 10.41 4.44 12.92
C ASP A 87 9.89 5.89 12.94
N GLY A 88 8.73 6.11 12.34
CA GLY A 88 8.06 7.39 12.30
C GLY A 88 8.33 8.22 11.06
N ILE A 89 9.24 7.84 10.22
CA ILE A 89 9.69 8.69 9.10
C ILE A 89 9.30 8.12 7.75
N SER A 90 9.69 6.91 7.45
CA SER A 90 9.45 6.31 6.15
C SER A 90 9.56 4.79 6.22
N ASN A 91 9.16 4.14 5.15
CA ASN A 91 9.40 2.72 4.96
C ASN A 91 9.71 2.44 3.49
N ALA A 92 10.20 1.26 3.23
CA ALA A 92 10.43 0.80 1.87
C ALA A 92 9.10 0.56 1.15
N ASP A 93 9.13 0.62 -0.17
CA ASP A 93 8.00 0.24 -1.00
C ASP A 93 7.62 -1.22 -0.73
N PRO A 94 6.32 -1.53 -0.52
CA PRO A 94 5.91 -2.91 -0.29
C PRO A 94 6.05 -3.75 -1.55
N VAL A 95 6.53 -4.99 -1.36
CA VAL A 95 6.80 -5.93 -2.44
C VAL A 95 6.11 -7.26 -2.11
N ILE A 96 5.55 -7.90 -3.12
CA ILE A 96 4.95 -9.23 -2.99
C ILE A 96 5.28 -10.08 -4.21
N GLY A 97 5.48 -11.38 -4.00
CA GLY A 97 5.60 -12.36 -5.07
C GLY A 97 4.29 -13.09 -5.28
N PHE A 98 3.99 -13.44 -6.52
CA PHE A 98 2.82 -14.23 -6.86
C PHE A 98 3.14 -15.16 -8.02
N TRP A 99 2.63 -16.40 -7.93
CA TRP A 99 2.74 -17.35 -9.02
C TRP A 99 1.45 -17.30 -9.83
N VAL A 100 1.56 -16.91 -11.09
CA VAL A 100 0.43 -16.81 -12.03
C VAL A 100 0.06 -18.23 -12.48
N PRO A 101 -1.17 -18.69 -12.23
CA PRO A 101 -1.57 -20.03 -12.65
C PRO A 101 -1.44 -20.20 -14.15
N ALA A 102 -1.00 -21.41 -14.58
CA ALA A 102 -0.85 -21.69 -16.00
C ALA A 102 -2.21 -21.73 -16.73
N ASN A 103 -3.28 -22.00 -16.01
CA ASN A 103 -4.64 -22.06 -16.56
C ASN A 103 -5.42 -20.75 -16.38
N ILE A 104 -4.75 -19.64 -16.15
CA ILE A 104 -5.40 -18.34 -16.05
C ILE A 104 -6.09 -17.98 -17.37
N ALA A 105 -7.25 -17.36 -17.29
CA ALA A 105 -8.03 -16.91 -18.44
C ALA A 105 -8.16 -15.38 -18.38
N GLY A 106 -7.59 -14.69 -19.37
CA GLY A 106 -7.64 -13.25 -19.42
C GLY A 106 -6.59 -12.58 -18.55
N ASN A 107 -6.95 -11.49 -17.90
CA ASN A 107 -6.03 -10.63 -17.18
C ASN A 107 -6.04 -10.90 -15.67
N LEU A 108 -5.01 -10.45 -15.00
CA LEU A 108 -4.86 -10.50 -13.56
C LEU A 108 -5.03 -9.09 -12.99
N THR A 109 -5.93 -8.93 -12.04
CA THR A 109 -6.09 -7.68 -11.29
C THR A 109 -5.40 -7.82 -9.94
N VAL A 110 -4.48 -6.90 -9.66
CA VAL A 110 -3.71 -6.87 -8.42
C VAL A 110 -4.15 -5.67 -7.61
N THR A 111 -4.48 -5.89 -6.34
CA THR A 111 -4.88 -4.83 -5.42
C THR A 111 -4.02 -4.88 -4.17
N ILE A 112 -3.57 -3.72 -3.73
CA ILE A 112 -2.94 -3.54 -2.42
C ILE A 112 -3.81 -2.61 -1.58
N ASN A 113 -4.10 -3.01 -0.36
CA ASN A 113 -4.71 -2.16 0.65
C ASN A 113 -3.71 -1.95 1.78
N ALA A 114 -3.40 -0.70 2.05
CA ALA A 114 -2.50 -0.34 3.13
C ALA A 114 -3.30 0.31 4.26
N PHE A 115 -3.07 -0.14 5.48
CA PHE A 115 -3.72 0.37 6.69
C PHE A 115 -2.64 0.95 7.59
N TYR A 116 -2.84 2.18 8.04
CA TYR A 116 -1.87 2.92 8.84
C TYR A 116 -2.45 3.30 10.19
N SER A 117 -1.66 3.05 11.24
CA SER A 117 -1.90 3.64 12.57
C SER A 117 -1.11 4.93 12.64
N LEU A 118 -1.80 6.02 12.91
CA LEU A 118 -1.25 7.37 12.85
C LEU A 118 -1.14 7.98 14.23
N SER A 119 -0.22 8.92 14.38
CA SER A 119 -0.14 9.77 15.56
C SER A 119 0.05 11.21 15.15
N ALA A 120 -0.42 12.11 16.03
CA ALA A 120 -0.23 13.54 15.88
C ALA A 120 0.10 14.13 17.23
N GLN A 121 0.96 15.14 17.23
CA GLN A 121 1.32 15.90 18.42
C GLN A 121 0.62 17.25 18.35
N THR A 122 -0.21 17.55 19.33
CA THR A 122 -0.95 18.81 19.41
C THR A 122 -0.67 19.51 20.75
N SER A 123 -1.15 20.73 20.87
CA SER A 123 -1.05 21.50 22.12
C SER A 123 -1.81 20.85 23.27
N SER A 124 -2.82 20.05 22.97
CA SER A 124 -3.63 19.34 23.99
C SER A 124 -3.13 17.92 24.26
N GLY A 125 -2.04 17.48 23.61
CA GLY A 125 -1.45 16.16 23.79
C GLY A 125 -1.33 15.37 22.50
N GLN A 126 -1.10 14.08 22.62
CA GLN A 126 -0.93 13.19 21.47
C GLN A 126 -2.26 12.59 21.07
N LEU A 127 -2.53 12.64 19.76
CA LEU A 127 -3.72 12.06 19.17
C LEU A 127 -3.35 10.86 18.31
N TYR A 128 -4.26 9.92 18.23
CA TYR A 128 -4.09 8.69 17.44
C TYR A 128 -5.24 8.57 16.45
N GLY A 129 -4.94 8.03 15.29
CA GLY A 129 -5.94 7.82 14.25
C GLY A 129 -5.55 6.69 13.33
N GLN A 130 -6.36 6.51 12.30
CA GLN A 130 -6.15 5.48 11.28
C GLN A 130 -6.43 6.06 9.90
N ALA A 131 -5.74 5.51 8.90
CA ALA A 131 -5.98 5.84 7.50
C ALA A 131 -5.73 4.60 6.66
N ASN A 132 -6.28 4.61 5.45
CA ASN A 132 -5.98 3.55 4.49
C ASN A 132 -5.73 4.14 3.11
N ARG A 133 -5.07 3.34 2.28
CA ARG A 133 -4.81 3.63 0.88
C ARG A 133 -4.98 2.36 0.08
N THR A 134 -5.56 2.49 -1.09
CA THR A 134 -5.76 1.38 -2.01
C THR A 134 -5.15 1.75 -3.35
N ASN A 135 -4.48 0.80 -3.98
CA ASN A 135 -4.05 0.93 -5.37
C ASN A 135 -4.28 -0.38 -6.10
N GLN A 136 -4.49 -0.28 -7.40
CA GLN A 136 -4.86 -1.43 -8.21
C GLN A 136 -4.27 -1.29 -9.62
N ILE A 137 -3.83 -2.41 -10.18
CA ILE A 137 -3.49 -2.49 -11.60
C ILE A 137 -4.09 -3.72 -12.23
N THR A 138 -4.24 -3.67 -13.55
CA THR A 138 -4.54 -4.83 -14.37
C THR A 138 -3.27 -5.24 -15.10
N VAL A 139 -2.86 -6.48 -14.91
CA VAL A 139 -1.69 -7.06 -15.57
C VAL A 139 -2.18 -7.83 -16.79
N ASN A 140 -1.75 -7.38 -17.96
CA ASN A 140 -2.07 -8.06 -19.21
C ASN A 140 -1.12 -9.24 -19.39
N LEU A 141 -1.68 -10.37 -19.75
CA LEU A 141 -0.94 -11.61 -19.94
C LEU A 141 -0.77 -11.90 -21.42
N GLN A 142 0.32 -12.54 -21.74
CA GLN A 142 0.63 -12.96 -23.10
C GLN A 142 0.61 -14.46 -23.27
#